data_b3b9329a3b16ab39c533b5be670078f7
#
_entry.id   b3b9329a3b16ab39c533b5be670078f7
#
_cell.length_a   1.000
_cell.length_b   1.000
_cell.length_c   1.000
_cell.angle_alpha   90.00
_cell.angle_beta   90.00
_cell.angle_gamma   90.00
#
_symmetry.space_group_name_H-M   'P 1'
#
loop_
_entity.id
_entity.type
_entity.pdbx_description
1 polymer ?
#
loop_
_entity_poly.entity_id
_entity_poly.type
_entity_poly.pdbx_seq_one_letter_code
_entity_poly.pdbx_strand_id
1 'polypeptide(L)'
;MVVGKVSEFIGSLYYLCVTLLRFKNIMKLKNYLLLLALLLAVGVRAQVPTGDKYPKREFRAAWIQAVNGQFRGVPTERLKQTLISQLNSLQGAGINAIIFQVRPEADALYASQHEPWSRFLTGTQGQMPSPMWDPMQFMIEECRKRNMEFHAWINPYRVKTSLKNQLAPEHIYNQHPEWFVTYGDQLYFDPALPESREYICKIVTDIVSRYDVDAIHMDDYFYPYPIKGVDFPDNASFARYGGGFTNKADWRRSNVNVLIKKLHETIRGVKPWVKFGISPFGIYRNQKSDPLGSNTNGLQNYDDLYA
;
A
#
# COMPACT_ATOMS: atom_id res chain seq x y z
N MET A 1 -25.68 -40.95 -76.11
CA MET A 1 -25.96 -39.87 -75.14
C MET A 1 -25.96 -40.31 -73.68
N VAL A 2 -25.71 -41.57 -73.36
CA VAL A 2 -25.70 -42.09 -71.97
C VAL A 2 -24.28 -42.20 -71.39
N VAL A 3 -23.23 -42.38 -72.22
CA VAL A 3 -21.84 -42.57 -71.79
C VAL A 3 -21.22 -41.29 -71.22
N GLY A 4 -21.60 -40.11 -71.73
CA GLY A 4 -21.04 -38.81 -71.23
C GLY A 4 -21.51 -38.42 -69.84
N LYS A 5 -22.75 -38.77 -69.46
CA LYS A 5 -23.27 -38.48 -68.12
C LYS A 5 -22.69 -39.36 -66.99
N VAL A 6 -22.29 -40.56 -67.34
CA VAL A 6 -21.66 -41.51 -66.38
C VAL A 6 -20.21 -41.05 -66.05
N SER A 7 -19.48 -40.50 -67.01
CA SER A 7 -18.09 -40.02 -66.77
C SER A 7 -18.07 -38.75 -65.91
N GLU A 8 -19.06 -37.82 -66.09
CA GLU A 8 -19.19 -36.64 -65.25
C GLU A 8 -19.59 -36.99 -63.80
N PHE A 9 -20.45 -37.99 -63.64
CA PHE A 9 -20.87 -38.44 -62.32
C PHE A 9 -19.72 -39.11 -61.56
N ILE A 10 -18.92 -39.91 -62.23
CA ILE A 10 -17.73 -40.55 -61.64
C ILE A 10 -16.65 -39.51 -61.27
N GLY A 11 -16.43 -38.49 -62.14
CA GLY A 11 -15.52 -37.37 -61.85
C GLY A 11 -15.97 -36.55 -60.65
N SER A 12 -17.25 -36.28 -60.51
CA SER A 12 -17.84 -35.55 -59.40
C SER A 12 -17.71 -36.34 -58.06
N LEU A 13 -17.94 -37.66 -58.10
CA LEU A 13 -17.81 -38.53 -56.94
C LEU A 13 -16.35 -38.62 -56.47
N TYR A 14 -15.40 -38.71 -57.43
CA TYR A 14 -13.97 -38.73 -57.12
C TYR A 14 -13.51 -37.41 -56.47
N TYR A 15 -13.98 -36.27 -57.01
CA TYR A 15 -13.71 -34.97 -56.43
C TYR A 15 -14.27 -34.83 -55.01
N LEU A 16 -15.47 -35.34 -54.80
CA LEU A 16 -16.10 -35.33 -53.46
C LEU A 16 -15.36 -36.21 -52.46
N CYS A 17 -14.92 -37.41 -52.90
CA CYS A 17 -14.11 -38.34 -52.04
C CYS A 17 -12.73 -37.75 -51.71
N VAL A 18 -12.03 -37.14 -52.67
CA VAL A 18 -10.73 -36.51 -52.45
C VAL A 18 -10.86 -35.29 -51.52
N THR A 19 -11.95 -34.51 -51.67
CA THR A 19 -12.23 -33.35 -50.80
C THR A 19 -12.55 -33.80 -49.37
N LEU A 20 -13.38 -34.83 -49.22
CA LEU A 20 -13.72 -35.41 -47.91
C LEU A 20 -12.50 -36.05 -47.21
N LEU A 21 -11.59 -36.71 -47.95
CA LEU A 21 -10.33 -37.24 -47.45
C LEU A 21 -9.38 -36.11 -47.00
N ARG A 22 -9.30 -35.03 -47.77
CA ARG A 22 -8.53 -33.82 -47.36
C ARG A 22 -9.13 -33.19 -46.09
N PHE A 23 -10.45 -33.06 -46.02
CA PHE A 23 -11.12 -32.55 -44.81
C PHE A 23 -10.89 -33.44 -43.58
N LYS A 24 -10.98 -34.78 -43.73
CA LYS A 24 -10.69 -35.72 -42.65
C LYS A 24 -9.24 -35.62 -42.15
N ASN A 25 -8.28 -35.45 -43.08
CA ASN A 25 -6.89 -35.28 -42.69
C ASN A 25 -6.59 -33.92 -42.03
N ILE A 26 -7.25 -32.85 -42.50
CA ILE A 26 -7.15 -31.53 -41.90
C ILE A 26 -7.76 -31.52 -40.48
N MET A 27 -8.92 -32.20 -40.29
CA MET A 27 -9.52 -32.34 -38.95
C MET A 27 -8.64 -33.16 -38.02
N LYS A 28 -8.03 -34.25 -38.52
CA LYS A 28 -7.06 -35.01 -37.73
C LYS A 28 -5.84 -34.19 -37.36
N LEU A 29 -5.27 -33.46 -38.32
CA LEU A 29 -4.12 -32.58 -38.10
C LEU A 29 -4.46 -31.46 -37.11
N LYS A 30 -5.65 -30.86 -37.18
CA LYS A 30 -6.14 -29.85 -36.23
C LYS A 30 -6.26 -30.41 -34.84
N ASN A 31 -6.78 -31.65 -34.68
CA ASN A 31 -6.88 -32.33 -33.42
C ASN A 31 -5.50 -32.69 -32.81
N TYR A 32 -4.55 -33.12 -33.65
CA TYR A 32 -3.16 -33.37 -33.23
C TYR A 32 -2.46 -32.07 -32.82
N LEU A 33 -2.64 -30.97 -33.54
CA LEU A 33 -2.12 -29.65 -33.15
C LEU A 33 -2.74 -29.13 -31.85
N LEU A 34 -4.03 -29.35 -31.65
CA LEU A 34 -4.72 -29.00 -30.40
C LEU A 34 -4.20 -29.85 -29.22
N LEU A 35 -4.02 -31.16 -29.45
CA LEU A 35 -3.46 -32.06 -28.44
C LEU A 35 -2.00 -31.70 -28.11
N LEU A 36 -1.20 -31.36 -29.11
CA LEU A 36 0.17 -30.91 -28.95
C LEU A 36 0.23 -29.57 -28.21
N ALA A 37 -0.67 -28.62 -28.52
CA ALA A 37 -0.80 -27.35 -27.84
C ALA A 37 -1.25 -27.56 -26.37
N LEU A 38 -2.16 -28.51 -26.10
CA LEU A 38 -2.57 -28.87 -24.74
C LEU A 38 -1.42 -29.52 -23.96
N LEU A 39 -0.67 -30.44 -24.61
CA LEU A 39 0.50 -31.08 -24.01
C LEU A 39 1.62 -30.08 -23.72
N LEU A 40 1.83 -29.11 -24.62
CA LEU A 40 2.77 -28.00 -24.40
C LEU A 40 2.28 -27.06 -23.29
N ALA A 41 0.98 -26.78 -23.21
CA ALA A 41 0.38 -25.97 -22.12
C ALA A 41 0.43 -26.66 -20.75
N VAL A 42 0.31 -28.00 -20.71
CA VAL A 42 0.45 -28.79 -19.48
C VAL A 42 1.92 -28.99 -19.10
N GLY A 43 2.82 -29.03 -20.10
CA GLY A 43 4.27 -29.19 -19.89
C GLY A 43 4.97 -27.90 -19.45
N VAL A 44 4.38 -26.71 -19.69
CA VAL A 44 4.85 -25.44 -19.15
C VAL A 44 4.28 -25.25 -17.74
N ARG A 45 4.53 -26.18 -16.83
CA ARG A 45 4.72 -25.78 -15.45
C ARG A 45 6.00 -24.97 -15.48
N ALA A 46 5.88 -23.65 -15.24
CA ALA A 46 7.03 -22.87 -14.88
C ALA A 46 7.65 -23.54 -13.65
N GLN A 47 8.60 -24.44 -13.88
CA GLN A 47 9.49 -24.89 -12.83
C GLN A 47 10.19 -23.60 -12.39
N VAL A 48 9.74 -23.04 -11.29
CA VAL A 48 10.58 -22.09 -10.56
C VAL A 48 11.87 -22.89 -10.32
N PRO A 49 12.99 -22.48 -10.91
CA PRO A 49 14.24 -23.22 -10.69
C PRO A 49 14.50 -23.18 -9.20
N THR A 50 14.45 -24.32 -8.53
CA THR A 50 14.76 -24.50 -7.11
C THR A 50 16.24 -24.24 -6.81
N GLY A 51 16.95 -23.57 -7.73
CA GLY A 51 18.37 -23.24 -7.64
C GLY A 51 18.73 -21.79 -7.90
N ASP A 52 17.77 -20.92 -8.29
CA ASP A 52 18.08 -19.50 -8.43
C ASP A 52 18.17 -18.87 -7.04
N LYS A 53 19.37 -18.49 -6.66
CA LYS A 53 19.72 -17.83 -5.39
C LYS A 53 18.99 -16.49 -5.22
N TYR A 54 18.36 -15.97 -6.28
CA TYR A 54 17.67 -14.69 -6.33
C TYR A 54 16.29 -14.84 -6.99
N PRO A 55 15.23 -14.27 -6.42
CA PRO A 55 13.90 -14.28 -7.03
C PRO A 55 13.92 -13.53 -8.36
N LYS A 56 13.26 -14.08 -9.41
CA LYS A 56 13.12 -13.41 -10.73
C LYS A 56 12.33 -12.11 -10.65
N ARG A 57 11.46 -11.98 -9.63
CA ARG A 57 10.68 -10.79 -9.33
C ARG A 57 10.87 -10.49 -7.85
N GLU A 58 11.63 -9.45 -7.57
CA GLU A 58 11.90 -9.01 -6.23
C GLU A 58 11.31 -7.61 -6.03
N PHE A 59 10.62 -7.41 -4.91
CA PHE A 59 10.17 -6.08 -4.48
C PHE A 59 11.35 -5.36 -3.84
N ARG A 60 11.84 -4.30 -4.49
CA ARG A 60 12.92 -3.45 -4.01
C ARG A 60 12.40 -2.04 -3.88
N ALA A 61 12.09 -1.63 -2.67
CA ALA A 61 11.51 -0.33 -2.37
C ALA A 61 12.48 0.60 -1.66
N ALA A 62 12.28 1.90 -1.87
CA ALA A 62 12.95 2.95 -1.11
C ALA A 62 11.92 3.88 -0.45
N TRP A 63 12.20 4.29 0.79
CA TRP A 63 11.39 5.24 1.52
C TRP A 63 11.83 6.67 1.25
N ILE A 64 10.86 7.54 0.98
CA ILE A 64 11.06 8.99 0.88
C ILE A 64 10.15 9.64 1.91
N GLN A 65 10.76 10.09 3.02
CA GLN A 65 10.03 10.67 4.14
C GLN A 65 9.93 12.19 4.05
N ALA A 66 8.86 12.76 4.58
CA ALA A 66 8.65 14.20 4.68
C ALA A 66 9.02 14.78 6.06
N VAL A 67 8.86 13.98 7.12
CA VAL A 67 9.03 14.44 8.52
C VAL A 67 10.46 14.88 8.89
N ASN A 68 11.47 14.52 8.10
CA ASN A 68 12.84 15.01 8.29
C ASN A 68 13.02 16.49 7.85
N GLY A 69 11.96 17.11 7.30
CA GLY A 69 11.99 18.50 6.87
C GLY A 69 12.66 18.76 5.52
N GLN A 70 13.05 17.71 4.78
CA GLN A 70 13.77 17.88 3.49
C GLN A 70 12.98 18.65 2.41
N PHE A 71 11.66 18.72 2.53
CA PHE A 71 10.80 19.44 1.56
C PHE A 71 10.40 20.83 2.04
N ARG A 72 10.56 21.08 3.35
CA ARG A 72 10.01 22.25 4.03
C ARG A 72 10.53 23.56 3.45
N GLY A 73 9.62 24.33 2.84
CA GLY A 73 9.92 25.63 2.29
C GLY A 73 10.85 25.63 1.06
N VAL A 74 11.08 24.46 0.47
CA VAL A 74 11.85 24.37 -0.77
C VAL A 74 10.97 24.85 -1.93
N PRO A 75 11.47 25.76 -2.79
CA PRO A 75 10.73 26.22 -3.96
C PRO A 75 10.26 25.06 -4.84
N THR A 76 9.03 25.13 -5.33
CA THR A 76 8.35 24.05 -6.06
C THR A 76 9.21 23.41 -7.16
N GLU A 77 9.79 24.23 -8.05
CA GLU A 77 10.58 23.69 -9.17
C GLU A 77 11.87 23.02 -8.72
N ARG A 78 12.52 23.57 -7.68
CA ARG A 78 13.71 22.93 -7.09
C ARG A 78 13.34 21.60 -6.42
N LEU A 79 12.20 21.54 -5.72
CA LEU A 79 11.74 20.32 -5.08
C LEU A 79 11.42 19.24 -6.11
N LYS A 80 10.70 19.57 -7.19
CA LYS A 80 10.43 18.65 -8.31
C LYS A 80 11.72 18.10 -8.91
N GLN A 81 12.70 18.95 -9.20
CA GLN A 81 14.00 18.53 -9.72
C GLN A 81 14.75 17.61 -8.74
N THR A 82 14.71 17.92 -7.44
CA THR A 82 15.30 17.07 -6.40
C THR A 82 14.65 15.68 -6.39
N LEU A 83 13.33 15.61 -6.41
CA LEU A 83 12.58 14.34 -6.44
C LEU A 83 12.87 13.54 -7.71
N ILE A 84 12.93 14.18 -8.89
CA ILE A 84 13.33 13.54 -10.15
C ILE A 84 14.74 12.95 -10.03
N SER A 85 15.69 13.72 -9.50
CA SER A 85 17.07 13.26 -9.32
C SER A 85 17.16 12.06 -8.38
N GLN A 86 16.42 12.08 -7.26
CA GLN A 86 16.32 10.94 -6.34
C GLN A 86 15.75 9.70 -7.04
N LEU A 87 14.66 9.85 -7.79
CA LEU A 87 14.05 8.74 -8.53
C LEU A 87 14.99 8.16 -9.59
N ASN A 88 15.73 8.99 -10.32
CA ASN A 88 16.73 8.53 -11.29
C ASN A 88 17.85 7.72 -10.62
N SER A 89 18.36 8.19 -9.49
CA SER A 89 19.39 7.49 -8.72
C SER A 89 18.89 6.15 -8.19
N LEU A 90 17.66 6.12 -7.65
CA LEU A 90 17.03 4.91 -7.14
C LEU A 90 16.75 3.90 -8.26
N GLN A 91 16.28 4.36 -9.42
CA GLN A 91 16.12 3.52 -10.61
C GLN A 91 17.44 2.90 -11.05
N GLY A 92 18.51 3.71 -11.10
CA GLY A 92 19.86 3.23 -11.43
C GLY A 92 20.39 2.19 -10.43
N ALA A 93 19.96 2.24 -9.17
CA ALA A 93 20.24 1.23 -8.14
C ALA A 93 19.34 -0.01 -8.21
N GLY A 94 18.42 -0.08 -9.18
CA GLY A 94 17.51 -1.21 -9.38
C GLY A 94 16.29 -1.20 -8.46
N ILE A 95 15.97 -0.09 -7.82
CA ILE A 95 14.72 0.09 -7.05
C ILE A 95 13.54 0.11 -8.02
N ASN A 96 12.45 -0.58 -7.66
CA ASN A 96 11.25 -0.72 -8.47
C ASN A 96 9.96 -0.28 -7.78
N ALA A 97 10.07 0.26 -6.56
CA ALA A 97 8.95 0.85 -5.84
C ALA A 97 9.39 2.01 -4.94
N ILE A 98 8.54 3.01 -4.80
CA ILE A 98 8.77 4.16 -3.92
C ILE A 98 7.67 4.20 -2.86
N ILE A 99 8.08 4.23 -1.59
CA ILE A 99 7.20 4.42 -0.45
C ILE A 99 7.32 5.89 -0.03
N PHE A 100 6.38 6.71 -0.47
CA PHE A 100 6.42 8.18 -0.31
C PHE A 100 5.46 8.63 0.78
N GLN A 101 5.96 9.40 1.76
CA GLN A 101 5.16 9.87 2.88
C GLN A 101 4.22 10.99 2.43
N VAL A 102 2.92 10.67 2.36
CA VAL A 102 1.87 11.58 1.92
C VAL A 102 1.04 12.15 3.07
N ARG A 103 1.02 11.47 4.25
CA ARG A 103 0.25 11.88 5.43
C ARG A 103 1.07 11.70 6.71
N PRO A 104 1.86 12.70 7.13
CA PRO A 104 2.75 12.60 8.29
C PRO A 104 2.11 12.94 9.64
N GLU A 105 1.22 13.96 9.73
CA GLU A 105 0.67 14.52 10.99
C GLU A 105 -0.83 14.85 10.87
N ALA A 106 -1.65 13.92 10.40
CA ALA A 106 -3.06 14.20 10.04
C ALA A 106 -3.19 15.44 9.13
N ASP A 107 -2.28 15.56 8.22
CA ASP A 107 -2.14 16.57 7.20
C ASP A 107 -1.60 15.95 5.90
N ALA A 108 -1.66 16.67 4.78
CA ALA A 108 -1.48 16.07 3.48
C ALA A 108 -0.35 16.71 2.67
N LEU A 109 0.45 15.88 1.98
CA LEU A 109 1.33 16.27 0.87
C LEU A 109 0.64 16.00 -0.48
N TYR A 110 -0.66 16.21 -0.55
CA TYR A 110 -1.50 16.10 -1.74
C TYR A 110 -2.73 17.00 -1.58
N ALA A 111 -3.47 17.25 -2.65
CA ALA A 111 -4.69 18.07 -2.61
C ALA A 111 -5.84 17.30 -1.93
N SER A 112 -5.73 17.10 -0.59
CA SER A 112 -6.73 16.40 0.21
C SER A 112 -8.06 17.18 0.26
N GLN A 113 -9.18 16.44 0.30
CA GLN A 113 -10.50 17.03 0.53
C GLN A 113 -10.87 17.08 2.03
N HIS A 114 -10.03 16.54 2.90
CA HIS A 114 -10.36 16.31 4.31
C HIS A 114 -9.33 16.83 5.31
N GLU A 115 -8.08 16.97 4.87
CA GLU A 115 -6.97 17.36 5.73
C GLU A 115 -6.22 18.56 5.17
N PRO A 116 -5.67 19.43 6.03
CA PRO A 116 -4.90 20.60 5.59
C PRO A 116 -3.61 20.19 4.90
N TRP A 117 -3.03 21.13 4.12
CA TRP A 117 -1.69 20.98 3.58
C TRP A 117 -0.67 20.83 4.69
N SER A 118 0.26 19.90 4.51
CA SER A 118 1.28 19.61 5.50
C SER A 118 2.30 20.74 5.64
N ARG A 119 2.63 21.06 6.90
CA ARG A 119 3.74 21.98 7.21
C ARG A 119 5.11 21.45 6.74
N PHE A 120 5.25 20.18 6.50
CA PHE A 120 6.47 19.61 5.96
C PHE A 120 6.69 19.92 4.47
N LEU A 121 5.68 20.44 3.79
CA LEU A 121 5.80 20.93 2.43
C LEU A 121 6.12 22.45 2.40
N THR A 122 5.29 23.25 3.05
CA THR A 122 5.35 24.71 2.92
C THR A 122 6.00 25.40 4.11
N GLY A 123 6.12 24.71 5.24
CA GLY A 123 6.59 25.29 6.51
C GLY A 123 5.45 25.64 7.46
N THR A 124 4.23 25.84 6.96
CA THR A 124 3.03 26.17 7.73
C THR A 124 1.90 25.22 7.36
N GLN A 125 1.28 24.58 8.35
CA GLN A 125 0.14 23.69 8.08
C GLN A 125 -1.06 24.49 7.58
N GLY A 126 -1.78 23.97 6.59
CA GLY A 126 -2.88 24.63 5.91
C GLY A 126 -2.45 25.53 4.75
N GLN A 127 -1.19 25.94 4.68
CA GLN A 127 -0.68 26.74 3.58
C GLN A 127 -0.50 25.90 2.31
N MET A 128 -1.25 26.26 1.27
CA MET A 128 -1.11 25.66 -0.05
C MET A 128 0.25 26.02 -0.69
N PRO A 129 0.91 25.11 -1.41
CA PRO A 129 2.14 25.42 -2.12
C PRO A 129 1.90 26.46 -3.24
N SER A 130 2.88 27.33 -3.47
CA SER A 130 2.83 28.36 -4.51
C SER A 130 4.10 28.30 -5.39
N PRO A 131 3.97 28.10 -6.71
CA PRO A 131 2.71 27.80 -7.42
C PRO A 131 2.06 26.50 -6.95
N MET A 132 0.71 26.42 -7.08
CA MET A 132 -0.04 25.21 -6.68
C MET A 132 0.41 24.00 -7.50
N TRP A 133 0.70 22.89 -6.82
CA TRP A 133 0.97 21.60 -7.40
C TRP A 133 0.60 20.51 -6.39
N ASP A 134 0.40 19.29 -6.87
CA ASP A 134 0.12 18.13 -6.03
C ASP A 134 1.35 17.20 -5.99
N PRO A 135 2.09 17.16 -4.87
CA PRO A 135 3.28 16.31 -4.74
C PRO A 135 3.01 14.83 -4.95
N MET A 136 1.89 14.31 -4.46
CA MET A 136 1.56 12.90 -4.60
C MET A 136 1.26 12.56 -6.07
N GLN A 137 0.43 13.36 -6.75
CA GLN A 137 0.14 13.18 -8.16
C GLN A 137 1.41 13.24 -9.01
N PHE A 138 2.26 14.23 -8.75
CA PHE A 138 3.55 14.37 -9.42
C PHE A 138 4.44 13.14 -9.24
N MET A 139 4.54 12.62 -8.01
CA MET A 139 5.36 11.44 -7.72
C MET A 139 4.80 10.17 -8.37
N ILE A 140 3.49 10.01 -8.43
CA ILE A 140 2.83 8.91 -9.16
C ILE A 140 3.25 8.95 -10.64
N GLU A 141 3.14 10.11 -11.28
CA GLU A 141 3.51 10.29 -12.70
C GLU A 141 4.99 10.03 -12.95
N GLU A 142 5.87 10.53 -12.08
CA GLU A 142 7.31 10.32 -12.19
C GLU A 142 7.72 8.85 -11.93
N CYS A 143 7.03 8.14 -11.04
CA CYS A 143 7.21 6.71 -10.83
C CYS A 143 6.76 5.91 -12.07
N ARG A 144 5.60 6.25 -12.67
CA ARG A 144 5.10 5.59 -13.90
C ARG A 144 6.09 5.71 -15.07
N LYS A 145 6.69 6.90 -15.27
CA LYS A 145 7.72 7.11 -16.31
C LYS A 145 8.93 6.18 -16.17
N ARG A 146 9.17 5.66 -14.96
CA ARG A 146 10.32 4.80 -14.61
C ARG A 146 9.95 3.34 -14.39
N ASN A 147 8.69 2.96 -14.63
CA ASN A 147 8.15 1.63 -14.31
C ASN A 147 8.35 1.26 -12.82
N MET A 148 8.18 2.22 -11.93
CA MET A 148 8.21 2.05 -10.48
C MET A 148 6.79 2.05 -9.93
N GLU A 149 6.52 1.21 -8.94
CA GLU A 149 5.30 1.30 -8.13
C GLU A 149 5.37 2.52 -7.20
N PHE A 150 4.20 3.14 -6.99
CA PHE A 150 4.05 4.22 -6.01
C PHE A 150 3.18 3.75 -4.83
N HIS A 151 3.76 3.74 -3.63
CA HIS A 151 3.08 3.42 -2.39
C HIS A 151 2.85 4.68 -1.57
N ALA A 152 1.59 5.03 -1.32
CA ALA A 152 1.24 6.16 -0.47
C ALA A 152 1.44 5.78 1.00
N TRP A 153 2.47 6.33 1.63
CA TRP A 153 2.76 6.09 3.04
C TRP A 153 2.01 7.09 3.92
N ILE A 154 1.19 6.55 4.81
CA ILE A 154 0.44 7.31 5.80
C ILE A 154 0.85 6.90 7.22
N ASN A 155 0.90 7.87 8.13
CA ASN A 155 0.88 7.59 9.57
C ASN A 155 -0.57 7.71 10.07
N PRO A 156 -1.17 6.64 10.64
CA PRO A 156 -2.58 6.66 10.97
C PRO A 156 -2.93 7.57 12.15
N TYR A 157 -2.11 7.61 13.19
CA TYR A 157 -2.53 8.19 14.47
C TYR A 157 -1.81 9.47 14.88
N ARG A 158 -0.61 9.74 14.37
CA ARG A 158 0.15 10.94 14.75
C ARG A 158 -0.49 12.22 14.22
N VAL A 159 -0.59 13.23 15.10
CA VAL A 159 -1.19 14.54 14.80
C VAL A 159 -0.20 15.66 14.99
N LYS A 160 0.61 15.61 16.04
CA LYS A 160 1.71 16.54 16.29
C LYS A 160 2.94 15.80 16.78
N THR A 161 4.07 16.06 16.19
CA THR A 161 5.39 15.63 16.70
C THR A 161 5.88 16.51 17.85
N SER A 162 5.29 17.69 18.05
CA SER A 162 5.45 18.53 19.23
C SER A 162 4.20 19.36 19.47
N LEU A 163 3.78 19.51 20.71
CA LEU A 163 2.63 20.35 21.11
C LEU A 163 2.82 21.82 20.73
N LYS A 164 4.07 22.27 20.52
CA LYS A 164 4.39 23.63 20.06
C LYS A 164 3.96 23.90 18.60
N ASN A 165 3.76 22.84 17.82
CA ASN A 165 3.34 23.00 16.42
C ASN A 165 1.92 23.55 16.35
N GLN A 166 1.73 24.62 15.57
CA GLN A 166 0.41 25.17 15.30
C GLN A 166 -0.35 24.26 14.35
N LEU A 167 -1.65 24.04 14.65
CA LEU A 167 -2.57 23.37 13.73
C LEU A 167 -3.31 24.42 12.88
N ALA A 168 -3.59 24.05 11.64
CA ALA A 168 -4.43 24.86 10.77
C ALA A 168 -5.86 24.95 11.33
N PRO A 169 -6.60 26.05 11.11
CA PRO A 169 -7.97 26.22 11.60
C PRO A 169 -8.92 25.09 11.18
N GLU A 170 -8.74 24.57 9.95
CA GLU A 170 -9.55 23.49 9.38
C GLU A 170 -9.15 22.09 9.85
N HIS A 171 -8.08 21.96 10.67
CA HIS A 171 -7.64 20.66 11.15
C HIS A 171 -8.72 19.98 12.00
N ILE A 172 -8.92 18.68 11.79
CA ILE A 172 -9.96 17.86 12.45
C ILE A 172 -9.93 17.94 13.98
N TYR A 173 -8.77 18.16 14.58
CA TYR A 173 -8.64 18.39 16.03
C TYR A 173 -9.50 19.54 16.54
N ASN A 174 -9.64 20.60 15.76
CA ASN A 174 -10.43 21.78 16.16
C ASN A 174 -11.95 21.50 16.13
N GLN A 175 -12.37 20.46 15.41
CA GLN A 175 -13.76 20.03 15.31
C GLN A 175 -14.10 18.95 16.35
N HIS A 176 -13.15 18.07 16.63
CA HIS A 176 -13.32 16.88 17.47
C HIS A 176 -12.14 16.66 18.42
N PRO A 177 -11.87 17.60 19.35
CA PRO A 177 -10.74 17.46 20.27
C PRO A 177 -10.83 16.20 21.15
N GLU A 178 -12.03 15.69 21.38
CA GLU A 178 -12.29 14.47 22.15
C GLU A 178 -11.81 13.18 21.48
N TRP A 179 -11.41 13.23 20.20
CA TRP A 179 -10.83 12.07 19.50
C TRP A 179 -9.34 11.88 19.76
N PHE A 180 -8.73 12.78 20.51
CA PHE A 180 -7.27 12.86 20.61
C PHE A 180 -6.78 12.75 22.04
N VAL A 181 -5.55 12.26 22.15
CA VAL A 181 -4.83 12.13 23.42
C VAL A 181 -3.44 12.76 23.31
N THR A 182 -3.03 13.40 24.39
CA THR A 182 -1.67 13.92 24.53
C THR A 182 -0.81 12.90 25.25
N TYR A 183 0.34 12.55 24.67
CA TYR A 183 1.32 11.65 25.28
C TYR A 183 2.73 12.23 25.15
N GLY A 184 3.37 12.56 26.28
CA GLY A 184 4.59 13.35 26.29
C GLY A 184 4.37 14.73 25.67
N ASP A 185 5.23 15.11 24.71
CA ASP A 185 5.13 16.37 23.96
C ASP A 185 4.41 16.20 22.60
N GLN A 186 3.60 15.16 22.44
CA GLN A 186 2.99 14.80 21.17
C GLN A 186 1.48 14.64 21.29
N LEU A 187 0.78 14.78 20.15
CA LEU A 187 -0.67 14.58 20.05
C LEU A 187 -0.97 13.44 19.08
N TYR A 188 -1.91 12.58 19.45
CA TYR A 188 -2.32 11.41 18.69
C TYR A 188 -3.84 11.30 18.64
N PHE A 189 -4.37 10.68 17.58
CA PHE A 189 -5.69 10.08 17.67
C PHE A 189 -5.69 9.00 18.75
N ASP A 190 -6.79 8.87 19.48
CA ASP A 190 -7.01 7.70 20.33
C ASP A 190 -7.33 6.47 19.44
N PRO A 191 -6.47 5.44 19.43
CA PRO A 191 -6.67 4.28 18.55
C PRO A 191 -7.90 3.44 18.93
N ALA A 192 -8.41 3.60 20.14
CA ALA A 192 -9.55 2.86 20.63
C ALA A 192 -10.89 3.39 20.11
N LEU A 193 -10.93 4.66 19.69
CA LEU A 193 -12.18 5.28 19.26
C LEU A 193 -12.62 4.78 17.87
N PRO A 194 -13.88 4.33 17.76
CA PRO A 194 -14.45 4.01 16.44
C PRO A 194 -14.36 5.18 15.46
N GLU A 195 -14.62 6.40 15.93
CA GLU A 195 -14.59 7.65 15.16
C GLU A 195 -13.21 7.92 14.54
N SER A 196 -12.13 7.70 15.32
CA SER A 196 -10.75 7.81 14.82
C SER A 196 -10.50 6.83 13.67
N ARG A 197 -10.95 5.59 13.81
CA ARG A 197 -10.80 4.55 12.77
C ARG A 197 -11.61 4.87 11.52
N GLU A 198 -12.86 5.33 11.69
CA GLU A 198 -13.71 5.75 10.56
C GLU A 198 -13.07 6.90 9.79
N TYR A 199 -12.55 7.90 10.51
CA TYR A 199 -11.89 9.04 9.89
C TYR A 199 -10.66 8.61 9.07
N ILE A 200 -9.81 7.74 9.61
CA ILE A 200 -8.64 7.22 8.90
C ILE A 200 -9.07 6.42 7.64
N CYS A 201 -10.12 5.62 7.74
CA CYS A 201 -10.68 4.92 6.58
C CYS A 201 -11.20 5.89 5.52
N LYS A 202 -11.83 7.00 5.93
CA LYS A 202 -12.28 8.06 5.01
C LYS A 202 -11.11 8.69 4.26
N ILE A 203 -9.98 8.97 4.94
CA ILE A 203 -8.76 9.49 4.30
C ILE A 203 -8.19 8.49 3.29
N VAL A 204 -8.12 7.22 3.66
CA VAL A 204 -7.64 6.17 2.74
C VAL A 204 -8.57 6.00 1.53
N THR A 205 -9.89 6.09 1.75
CA THR A 205 -10.89 6.09 0.66
C THR A 205 -10.64 7.25 -0.30
N ASP A 206 -10.39 8.47 0.20
CA ASP A 206 -10.09 9.65 -0.62
C ASP A 206 -8.84 9.41 -1.49
N ILE A 207 -7.75 8.92 -0.88
CA ILE A 207 -6.51 8.62 -1.61
C ILE A 207 -6.75 7.56 -2.69
N VAL A 208 -7.29 6.40 -2.32
CA VAL A 208 -7.44 5.26 -3.24
C VAL A 208 -8.43 5.56 -4.36
N SER A 209 -9.52 6.29 -4.10
CA SER A 209 -10.52 6.62 -5.14
C SER A 209 -9.98 7.62 -6.16
N ARG A 210 -9.25 8.64 -5.71
CA ARG A 210 -8.84 9.77 -6.55
C ARG A 210 -7.48 9.61 -7.23
N TYR A 211 -6.58 8.81 -6.66
CA TYR A 211 -5.21 8.68 -7.16
C TYR A 211 -4.94 7.27 -7.67
N ASP A 212 -4.03 7.17 -8.64
CA ASP A 212 -3.58 5.89 -9.21
C ASP A 212 -2.39 5.33 -8.41
N VAL A 213 -2.62 5.08 -7.12
CA VAL A 213 -1.62 4.47 -6.24
C VAL A 213 -1.57 2.94 -6.44
N ASP A 214 -0.38 2.36 -6.34
CA ASP A 214 -0.20 0.89 -6.37
C ASP A 214 -0.44 0.27 -4.99
N ALA A 215 -0.19 1.04 -3.92
CA ALA A 215 -0.42 0.60 -2.55
C ALA A 215 -0.69 1.76 -1.59
N ILE A 216 -1.36 1.43 -0.48
CA ILE A 216 -1.30 2.18 0.77
C ILE A 216 -0.27 1.49 1.66
N HIS A 217 0.60 2.26 2.31
CA HIS A 217 1.65 1.74 3.17
C HIS A 217 1.65 2.44 4.53
N MET A 218 1.93 1.68 5.60
CA MET A 218 2.11 2.19 6.94
C MET A 218 3.48 1.78 7.48
N ASP A 219 4.05 2.63 8.32
CA ASP A 219 5.24 2.34 9.11
C ASP A 219 4.88 1.54 10.39
N ASP A 220 5.78 1.59 11.36
CA ASP A 220 5.64 0.97 12.68
C ASP A 220 5.00 1.89 13.74
N TYR A 221 4.54 3.10 13.35
CA TYR A 221 3.97 4.08 14.27
C TYR A 221 2.45 3.94 14.39
N PHE A 222 1.99 3.00 15.22
CA PHE A 222 0.60 2.90 15.66
C PHE A 222 0.40 3.57 17.02
N TYR A 223 0.49 2.84 18.13
CA TYR A 223 0.70 3.49 19.42
C TYR A 223 2.10 4.11 19.48
N PRO A 224 2.29 5.22 20.22
CA PRO A 224 3.60 5.85 20.32
C PRO A 224 4.60 4.99 21.10
N TYR A 225 5.89 5.25 20.90
CA TYR A 225 6.94 4.62 21.67
C TYR A 225 6.77 4.91 23.16
N PRO A 226 7.01 3.90 24.04
CA PRO A 226 6.84 4.06 25.47
C PRO A 226 7.74 5.15 26.06
N ILE A 227 7.16 5.99 26.89
CA ILE A 227 7.89 6.94 27.73
C ILE A 227 8.07 6.30 29.11
N LYS A 228 9.31 6.20 29.59
CA LYS A 228 9.61 5.54 30.87
C LYS A 228 8.78 6.14 32.01
N GLY A 229 8.01 5.30 32.67
CA GLY A 229 7.16 5.69 33.82
C GLY A 229 5.89 6.44 33.44
N VAL A 230 5.54 6.56 32.17
CA VAL A 230 4.31 7.23 31.69
C VAL A 230 3.51 6.23 30.88
N ASP A 231 2.30 5.87 31.35
CA ASP A 231 1.38 5.04 30.56
C ASP A 231 0.68 5.91 29.51
N PHE A 232 0.31 5.29 28.38
CA PHE A 232 -0.51 5.96 27.36
C PHE A 232 -1.89 6.28 27.95
N PRO A 233 -2.43 7.50 27.77
CA PRO A 233 -3.58 7.99 28.55
C PRO A 233 -4.93 7.53 27.97
N ASP A 234 -5.11 6.23 27.78
CA ASP A 234 -6.31 5.59 27.23
C ASP A 234 -7.18 4.89 28.28
N ASN A 235 -7.06 5.25 29.58
CA ASN A 235 -7.84 4.63 30.66
C ASN A 235 -9.36 4.81 30.48
N ALA A 236 -9.80 6.00 30.06
CA ALA A 236 -11.20 6.28 29.80
C ALA A 236 -11.74 5.42 28.65
N SER A 237 -10.97 5.32 27.59
CA SER A 237 -11.31 4.48 26.41
C SER A 237 -11.29 3.00 26.76
N PHE A 238 -10.34 2.55 27.58
CA PHE A 238 -10.32 1.18 28.09
C PHE A 238 -11.55 0.85 28.95
N ALA A 239 -11.93 1.76 29.83
CA ALA A 239 -13.15 1.59 30.64
C ALA A 239 -14.41 1.48 29.79
N ARG A 240 -14.46 2.21 28.66
CA ARG A 240 -15.62 2.23 27.76
C ARG A 240 -15.64 1.08 26.74
N TYR A 241 -14.49 0.73 26.18
CA TYR A 241 -14.38 -0.19 25.05
C TYR A 241 -13.55 -1.46 25.34
N GLY A 242 -12.96 -1.57 26.52
CA GLY A 242 -12.11 -2.70 26.91
C GLY A 242 -12.88 -3.93 27.39
N GLY A 243 -14.23 -3.96 27.26
CA GLY A 243 -15.04 -5.09 27.69
C GLY A 243 -14.59 -6.41 27.07
N GLY A 244 -14.38 -7.44 27.92
CA GLY A 244 -13.85 -8.75 27.49
C GLY A 244 -12.33 -8.88 27.54
N PHE A 245 -11.59 -7.81 27.80
CA PHE A 245 -10.13 -7.84 27.98
C PHE A 245 -9.77 -7.71 29.46
N THR A 246 -8.98 -8.64 29.96
CA THR A 246 -8.36 -8.58 31.30
C THR A 246 -6.99 -7.90 31.27
N ASN A 247 -6.36 -7.83 30.09
CA ASN A 247 -5.07 -7.23 29.86
C ASN A 247 -5.23 -6.03 28.89
N LYS A 248 -4.85 -4.85 29.37
CA LYS A 248 -4.91 -3.60 28.60
C LYS A 248 -4.01 -3.62 27.35
N ALA A 249 -2.86 -4.31 27.41
CA ALA A 249 -1.97 -4.44 26.26
C ALA A 249 -2.60 -5.30 25.15
N ASP A 250 -3.30 -6.38 25.49
CA ASP A 250 -4.05 -7.19 24.52
C ASP A 250 -5.16 -6.38 23.85
N TRP A 251 -5.83 -5.53 24.62
CA TRP A 251 -6.83 -4.63 24.08
C TRP A 251 -6.24 -3.58 23.14
N ARG A 252 -5.08 -2.98 23.46
CA ARG A 252 -4.37 -2.05 22.58
C ARG A 252 -4.00 -2.72 21.26
N ARG A 253 -3.46 -3.93 21.29
CA ARG A 253 -3.18 -4.74 20.08
C ARG A 253 -4.45 -4.99 19.27
N SER A 254 -5.55 -5.33 19.94
CA SER A 254 -6.85 -5.51 19.29
C SER A 254 -7.31 -4.24 18.55
N ASN A 255 -7.11 -3.05 19.11
CA ASN A 255 -7.47 -1.78 18.47
C ASN A 255 -6.72 -1.57 17.15
N VAL A 256 -5.42 -1.88 17.13
CA VAL A 256 -4.61 -1.83 15.89
C VAL A 256 -5.13 -2.85 14.88
N ASN A 257 -5.36 -4.10 15.31
CA ASN A 257 -5.86 -5.16 14.42
C ASN A 257 -7.22 -4.80 13.80
N VAL A 258 -8.11 -4.16 14.57
CA VAL A 258 -9.41 -3.67 14.06
C VAL A 258 -9.22 -2.62 12.99
N LEU A 259 -8.32 -1.63 13.18
CA LEU A 259 -8.01 -0.63 12.16
C LEU A 259 -7.46 -1.30 10.89
N ILE A 260 -6.46 -2.18 11.04
CA ILE A 260 -5.80 -2.83 9.90
C ILE A 260 -6.80 -3.64 9.07
N LYS A 261 -7.65 -4.44 9.73
CA LYS A 261 -8.72 -5.18 9.07
C LYS A 261 -9.65 -4.24 8.31
N LYS A 262 -10.12 -3.17 8.96
CA LYS A 262 -11.04 -2.21 8.36
C LYS A 262 -10.43 -1.49 7.16
N LEU A 263 -9.17 -1.09 7.24
CA LEU A 263 -8.44 -0.49 6.12
C LEU A 263 -8.28 -1.44 4.95
N HIS A 264 -7.94 -2.71 5.23
CA HIS A 264 -7.88 -3.72 4.19
C HIS A 264 -9.23 -3.86 3.45
N GLU A 265 -10.33 -3.97 4.19
CA GLU A 265 -11.68 -4.05 3.64
C GLU A 265 -12.04 -2.78 2.85
N THR A 266 -11.72 -1.61 3.37
CA THR A 266 -11.93 -0.30 2.71
C THR A 266 -11.18 -0.23 1.37
N ILE A 267 -9.90 -0.53 1.35
CA ILE A 267 -9.07 -0.49 0.13
C ILE A 267 -9.63 -1.47 -0.91
N ARG A 268 -9.92 -2.71 -0.48
CA ARG A 268 -10.48 -3.74 -1.36
C ARG A 268 -11.84 -3.38 -1.92
N GLY A 269 -12.66 -2.68 -1.14
CA GLY A 269 -13.98 -2.21 -1.57
C GLY A 269 -13.91 -1.10 -2.63
N VAL A 270 -12.86 -0.27 -2.61
CA VAL A 270 -12.68 0.83 -3.57
C VAL A 270 -11.95 0.35 -4.83
N LYS A 271 -10.75 -0.22 -4.66
CA LYS A 271 -9.90 -0.73 -5.75
C LYS A 271 -9.23 -2.05 -5.31
N PRO A 272 -9.78 -3.21 -5.68
CA PRO A 272 -9.31 -4.52 -5.18
C PRO A 272 -7.88 -4.89 -5.59
N TRP A 273 -7.31 -4.19 -6.57
CA TRP A 273 -5.93 -4.39 -7.03
C TRP A 273 -4.90 -3.56 -6.27
N VAL A 274 -5.32 -2.54 -5.49
CA VAL A 274 -4.41 -1.72 -4.68
C VAL A 274 -3.92 -2.56 -3.51
N LYS A 275 -2.60 -2.63 -3.36
CA LYS A 275 -1.95 -3.38 -2.27
C LYS A 275 -2.09 -2.62 -0.95
N PHE A 276 -2.03 -3.35 0.14
CA PHE A 276 -1.94 -2.78 1.48
C PHE A 276 -0.73 -3.38 2.19
N GLY A 277 0.22 -2.55 2.58
CA GLY A 277 1.47 -2.94 3.22
C GLY A 277 1.66 -2.27 4.57
N ILE A 278 2.31 -3.00 5.47
CA ILE A 278 2.73 -2.52 6.78
C ILE A 278 4.18 -2.94 6.97
N SER A 279 5.00 -2.04 7.48
CA SER A 279 6.37 -2.34 7.89
C SER A 279 6.48 -2.28 9.42
N PRO A 280 6.06 -3.33 10.12
CA PRO A 280 6.11 -3.38 11.57
C PRO A 280 7.55 -3.57 12.05
N PHE A 281 7.79 -3.40 13.35
CA PHE A 281 9.05 -3.82 13.95
C PHE A 281 9.33 -5.29 13.65
N GLY A 282 10.59 -5.62 13.36
CA GLY A 282 11.05 -7.00 13.19
C GLY A 282 11.11 -7.81 14.49
N ILE A 283 10.37 -7.40 15.51
CA ILE A 283 10.32 -8.02 16.83
C ILE A 283 8.89 -8.46 17.11
N TYR A 284 8.67 -9.78 16.94
CA TYR A 284 7.41 -10.41 17.29
C TYR A 284 7.60 -11.18 18.61
N ARG A 285 7.09 -10.75 19.72
CA ARG A 285 7.18 -11.42 21.03
C ARG A 285 8.62 -11.77 21.43
N ASN A 286 9.40 -10.73 21.68
CA ASN A 286 10.79 -10.85 22.16
C ASN A 286 10.89 -11.89 23.31
N GLN A 287 11.88 -12.80 23.24
CA GLN A 287 12.13 -13.93 24.15
C GLN A 287 11.07 -15.06 24.17
N LYS A 288 9.82 -14.85 23.73
CA LYS A 288 8.83 -15.92 23.63
C LYS A 288 8.95 -16.70 22.31
N SER A 289 9.18 -15.99 21.21
CA SER A 289 9.31 -16.56 19.87
C SER A 289 10.77 -16.62 19.40
N ASP A 290 11.65 -15.85 20.01
CA ASP A 290 13.10 -15.85 19.79
C ASP A 290 13.85 -15.84 21.14
N PRO A 291 14.30 -17.01 21.62
CA PRO A 291 15.06 -17.12 22.89
C PRO A 291 16.39 -16.35 22.89
N LEU A 292 16.95 -16.06 21.71
CA LEU A 292 18.17 -15.26 21.52
C LEU A 292 17.86 -13.76 21.35
N GLY A 293 16.59 -13.42 21.35
CA GLY A 293 16.12 -12.05 21.16
C GLY A 293 16.70 -11.11 22.21
N SER A 294 16.94 -9.88 21.78
CA SER A 294 17.57 -8.82 22.58
C SER A 294 16.88 -8.60 23.93
N ASN A 295 17.66 -8.65 25.00
CA ASN A 295 17.26 -8.36 26.39
C ASN A 295 17.14 -6.84 26.65
N THR A 296 17.01 -6.01 25.64
CA THR A 296 16.88 -4.57 25.83
C THR A 296 15.52 -4.26 26.45
N ASN A 297 15.50 -3.82 27.70
CA ASN A 297 14.30 -3.45 28.46
C ASN A 297 13.37 -2.46 27.72
N GLY A 298 13.88 -1.74 26.73
CA GLY A 298 13.11 -0.84 25.89
C GLY A 298 12.23 -1.54 24.84
N LEU A 299 12.65 -2.72 24.37
CA LEU A 299 11.96 -3.45 23.30
C LEU A 299 10.90 -4.42 23.82
N GLN A 300 10.95 -4.82 25.08
CA GLN A 300 9.91 -5.65 25.70
C GLN A 300 8.54 -4.98 25.73
N ASN A 301 8.51 -3.65 25.77
CA ASN A 301 7.28 -2.88 25.78
C ASN A 301 6.65 -2.75 24.38
N TYR A 302 7.39 -3.03 23.32
CA TYR A 302 6.85 -2.98 21.95
C TYR A 302 5.92 -4.16 21.64
N ASP A 303 6.13 -5.32 22.27
CA ASP A 303 5.19 -6.43 22.19
C ASP A 303 3.76 -6.02 22.62
N ASP A 304 3.67 -5.06 23.56
CA ASP A 304 2.40 -4.64 24.12
C ASP A 304 1.65 -3.63 23.24
N LEU A 305 2.36 -2.96 22.32
CA LEU A 305 1.82 -1.85 21.56
C LEU A 305 1.70 -2.14 20.05
N TYR A 306 2.38 -3.16 19.52
CA TYR A 306 2.57 -3.32 18.08
C TYR A 306 2.38 -4.74 17.53
N ALA A 307 2.20 -5.73 18.37
CA ALA A 307 2.17 -7.15 17.93
C ALA A 307 1.10 -7.49 16.90
#